data_b4945614bfcabd4a0a8117f354bee39f
#
_entry.id   b4945614bfcabd4a0a8117f354bee39f
#
_cell.length_a   1.000
_cell.length_b   1.000
_cell.length_c   1.000
_cell.angle_alpha   90.00
_cell.angle_beta   90.00
_cell.angle_gamma   90.00
#
_symmetry.space_group_name_H-M   'P 1'
#
loop_
_entity.id
_entity.type
_entity.pdbx_description
1 polymer ?
#
loop_
_entity_poly.entity_id
_entity_poly.type
_entity_poly.pdbx_seq_one_letter_code
_entity_poly.pdbx_strand_id
1 'polypeptide(L)'
;MYPTKVAGPGFEPGSQGPEPWLGEDSPKTPRSSIITNTSVITKDLDSRRDKKIENLPSEAGLIAFYNDCVKKVSKETCKQYVNYLRKPLDVNNKGSVLAWKKYYKWKGDLDKWKAIKTKKSGVDLKVPSEAEIKEWLTKVKGTKVETLFKLLLESGIRLTEAVKVLNEYDPKDEMSENSYYIYILNWSRGSKRVFYVFHTTPLQRQGITYNYAKKVLHQLGVEPKYLRKFVATKLLELGVPGEIVDFIEGRTPSQILTKHYLDLLTLAKKYYPTYVSWLKQIEFF
;
A
#
# COMPACT_ATOMS: atom_id res chain seq x y z
N MET A 1 -46.07 41.36 -13.68
CA MET A 1 -46.82 40.64 -12.64
C MET A 1 -45.90 39.55 -12.08
N TYR A 2 -45.35 39.77 -10.91
CA TYR A 2 -44.57 38.79 -10.14
C TYR A 2 -45.44 38.20 -9.04
N PRO A 3 -45.48 36.89 -8.81
CA PRO A 3 -46.09 36.35 -7.62
C PRO A 3 -45.07 36.19 -6.48
N THR A 4 -45.54 36.55 -5.36
CA THR A 4 -45.10 36.62 -3.98
C THR A 4 -44.32 35.40 -3.44
N LYS A 5 -43.32 35.74 -2.63
CA LYS A 5 -42.58 34.85 -1.70
C LYS A 5 -43.50 34.16 -0.70
N VAL A 6 -43.32 32.87 -0.51
CA VAL A 6 -43.81 32.14 0.66
C VAL A 6 -42.62 31.90 1.57
N ALA A 7 -42.72 32.37 2.82
CA ALA A 7 -41.76 32.17 3.88
C ALA A 7 -41.88 30.73 4.43
N GLY A 8 -40.74 30.02 4.52
CA GLY A 8 -40.63 28.74 5.24
C GLY A 8 -40.26 28.99 6.72
N PRO A 9 -40.57 28.05 7.64
CA PRO A 9 -40.39 28.23 9.07
C PRO A 9 -38.91 28.26 9.48
N GLY A 10 -38.59 29.22 10.38
CA GLY A 10 -37.27 29.40 10.93
C GLY A 10 -36.86 28.26 11.86
N PHE A 11 -35.60 27.89 11.75
CA PHE A 11 -34.90 27.09 12.75
C PHE A 11 -34.18 28.03 13.71
N GLU A 12 -34.53 27.97 14.98
CA GLU A 12 -33.79 28.60 16.06
C GLU A 12 -32.52 27.80 16.39
N PRO A 13 -31.38 28.44 16.68
CA PRO A 13 -30.18 27.74 17.11
C PRO A 13 -30.25 27.51 18.63
N GLY A 14 -30.43 26.25 19.03
CA GLY A 14 -30.25 25.81 20.41
C GLY A 14 -28.77 25.78 20.77
N SER A 15 -28.36 26.73 21.59
CA SER A 15 -27.08 26.79 22.28
C SER A 15 -27.05 25.81 23.43
N GLN A 16 -26.16 24.83 23.39
CA GLN A 16 -25.51 24.26 24.59
C GLN A 16 -24.25 23.52 24.15
N GLY A 17 -23.09 24.15 24.38
CA GLY A 17 -21.79 23.56 24.31
C GLY A 17 -21.52 22.69 25.56
N PRO A 18 -20.67 21.64 25.47
CA PRO A 18 -20.28 20.86 26.63
C PRO A 18 -19.33 21.69 27.54
N GLU A 19 -19.58 21.62 28.86
CA GLU A 19 -18.76 22.18 29.90
C GLU A 19 -17.35 21.57 29.98
N PRO A 20 -16.37 22.38 30.47
CA PRO A 20 -15.01 21.88 30.65
C PRO A 20 -14.89 21.03 31.93
N TRP A 21 -14.31 19.86 31.81
CA TRP A 21 -13.94 19.01 32.95
C TRP A 21 -12.81 19.67 33.76
N LEU A 22 -13.16 20.18 34.96
CA LEU A 22 -12.21 20.56 35.98
C LEU A 22 -11.67 19.29 36.65
N GLY A 23 -10.34 19.24 36.78
CA GLY A 23 -9.64 18.14 37.43
C GLY A 23 -9.92 18.09 38.93
N GLU A 24 -10.03 16.90 39.47
CA GLU A 24 -9.92 16.65 40.90
C GLU A 24 -8.75 15.71 41.20
N ASP A 25 -8.14 16.02 42.31
CA ASP A 25 -6.91 15.55 42.88
C ASP A 25 -6.73 14.01 43.00
N SER A 26 -5.52 13.55 42.71
CA SER A 26 -5.06 12.23 43.03
C SER A 26 -4.71 12.07 44.51
N PRO A 27 -5.17 11.04 45.21
CA PRO A 27 -4.53 10.63 46.45
C PRO A 27 -3.33 9.71 46.19
N LYS A 28 -2.21 10.09 46.72
CA LYS A 28 -1.01 9.25 46.84
C LYS A 28 -1.31 8.04 47.72
N THR A 29 -1.10 6.84 47.22
CA THR A 29 -1.05 5.62 48.02
C THR A 29 0.23 4.84 47.77
N PRO A 30 0.71 4.07 48.77
CA PRO A 30 2.10 3.73 48.91
C PRO A 30 2.49 2.50 48.07
N ARG A 31 3.77 2.50 47.68
CA ARG A 31 4.43 1.35 47.10
C ARG A 31 4.35 0.16 48.07
N SER A 32 3.65 -0.90 47.65
CA SER A 32 3.92 -2.23 48.15
C SER A 32 4.37 -3.12 47.01
N SER A 33 5.56 -3.63 47.16
CA SER A 33 6.22 -4.62 46.35
C SER A 33 5.39 -5.90 46.24
N ILE A 34 4.85 -6.17 45.04
CA ILE A 34 4.47 -7.52 44.62
C ILE A 34 5.26 -7.84 43.37
N ILE A 35 6.52 -8.26 43.60
CA ILE A 35 7.27 -9.04 42.64
C ILE A 35 6.75 -10.46 42.77
N THR A 36 6.59 -11.09 41.65
CA THR A 36 6.56 -12.53 41.36
C THR A 36 5.25 -13.06 40.78
N ASN A 37 5.44 -13.72 39.68
CA ASN A 37 4.69 -14.78 39.03
C ASN A 37 4.07 -14.54 37.64
N THR A 38 4.29 -13.39 36.99
CA THR A 38 3.81 -13.23 35.58
C THR A 38 4.79 -13.80 34.56
N SER A 39 6.08 -13.94 34.91
CA SER A 39 7.11 -14.45 33.98
C SER A 39 7.13 -15.98 33.83
N VAL A 40 6.61 -16.70 34.82
CA VAL A 40 6.58 -18.18 34.80
C VAL A 40 5.40 -18.67 33.96
N ILE A 41 4.25 -17.99 34.03
CA ILE A 41 3.04 -18.39 33.29
C ILE A 41 3.19 -18.13 31.77
N THR A 42 3.95 -17.11 31.36
CA THR A 42 4.19 -16.85 29.93
C THR A 42 5.16 -17.83 29.30
N LYS A 43 6.17 -18.30 30.04
CA LYS A 43 7.12 -19.33 29.54
C LYS A 43 6.46 -20.70 29.38
N ASP A 44 5.57 -21.08 30.28
CA ASP A 44 4.85 -22.36 30.21
C ASP A 44 3.79 -22.38 29.09
N LEU A 45 3.19 -21.23 28.75
CA LEU A 45 2.26 -21.13 27.63
C LEU A 45 2.97 -21.16 26.27
N ASP A 46 4.17 -20.60 26.16
CA ASP A 46 4.98 -20.67 24.95
C ASP A 46 5.53 -22.09 24.71
N SER A 47 6.01 -22.78 25.76
CA SER A 47 6.49 -24.16 25.65
C SER A 47 5.41 -25.18 25.28
N ARG A 48 4.15 -24.94 25.70
CA ARG A 48 3.00 -25.78 25.29
C ARG A 48 2.50 -25.48 23.88
N ARG A 49 2.76 -24.27 23.34
CA ARG A 49 2.43 -23.92 21.94
C ARG A 49 3.37 -24.58 20.95
N ASP A 50 4.65 -24.64 21.23
CA ASP A 50 5.65 -25.21 20.34
C ASP A 50 5.53 -26.74 20.18
N LYS A 51 5.10 -27.46 21.21
CA LYS A 51 4.96 -28.93 21.20
C LYS A 51 3.82 -29.48 20.33
N LYS A 52 2.86 -28.64 19.89
CA LYS A 52 1.67 -29.07 19.14
C LYS A 52 1.79 -28.97 17.61
N ILE A 53 2.91 -28.47 17.08
CA ILE A 53 3.07 -28.15 15.62
C ILE A 53 4.25 -28.93 15.00
N GLU A 54 4.66 -30.05 15.61
CA GLU A 54 5.93 -30.74 15.29
C GLU A 54 5.95 -31.63 14.05
N ASN A 55 4.85 -31.89 13.36
CA ASN A 55 4.87 -32.73 12.15
C ASN A 55 4.88 -31.92 10.87
N LEU A 56 6.06 -31.84 10.23
CA LEU A 56 6.19 -31.27 8.89
C LEU A 56 5.27 -32.00 7.90
N PRO A 57 4.69 -31.26 6.93
CA PRO A 57 3.90 -31.88 5.86
C PRO A 57 4.77 -32.87 5.06
N SER A 58 4.18 -34.01 4.67
CA SER A 58 4.83 -34.93 3.72
C SER A 58 5.00 -34.27 2.36
N GLU A 59 5.98 -34.72 1.55
CA GLU A 59 6.16 -34.19 0.18
C GLU A 59 4.89 -34.37 -0.68
N ALA A 60 4.18 -35.48 -0.55
CA ALA A 60 2.90 -35.68 -1.24
C ALA A 60 1.85 -34.61 -0.80
N GLY A 61 1.79 -34.30 0.50
CA GLY A 61 0.94 -33.24 1.03
C GLY A 61 1.33 -31.83 0.52
N LEU A 62 2.62 -31.54 0.39
CA LEU A 62 3.10 -30.28 -0.17
C LEU A 62 2.78 -30.14 -1.66
N ILE A 63 2.91 -31.22 -2.44
CA ILE A 63 2.56 -31.24 -3.86
C ILE A 63 1.04 -31.00 -4.03
N ALA A 64 0.21 -31.71 -3.27
CA ALA A 64 -1.24 -31.54 -3.31
C ALA A 64 -1.66 -30.11 -2.92
N PHE A 65 -1.08 -29.55 -1.86
CA PHE A 65 -1.30 -28.16 -1.45
C PHE A 65 -0.85 -27.17 -2.54
N TYR A 66 0.31 -27.37 -3.16
CA TYR A 66 0.81 -26.52 -4.25
C TYR A 66 -0.16 -26.50 -5.42
N ASN A 67 -0.64 -27.67 -5.86
CA ASN A 67 -1.56 -27.80 -7.00
C ASN A 67 -2.92 -27.11 -6.74
N ASP A 68 -3.42 -27.11 -5.52
CA ASP A 68 -4.62 -26.35 -5.15
C ASP A 68 -4.32 -24.84 -5.00
N CYS A 69 -3.17 -24.51 -4.43
CA CYS A 69 -2.73 -23.14 -4.21
C CYS A 69 -2.64 -22.34 -5.53
N VAL A 70 -2.04 -22.92 -6.58
CA VAL A 70 -1.83 -22.21 -7.87
C VAL A 70 -3.14 -21.88 -8.60
N LYS A 71 -4.23 -22.51 -8.23
CA LYS A 71 -5.58 -22.16 -8.73
C LYS A 71 -6.10 -20.85 -8.14
N LYS A 72 -5.56 -20.41 -6.99
CA LYS A 72 -6.11 -19.30 -6.19
C LYS A 72 -5.15 -18.11 -6.10
N VAL A 73 -3.83 -18.36 -6.16
CA VAL A 73 -2.80 -17.32 -6.06
C VAL A 73 -1.65 -17.59 -7.03
N SER A 74 -0.73 -16.62 -7.19
CA SER A 74 0.38 -16.74 -8.14
C SER A 74 1.29 -17.95 -7.82
N LYS A 75 1.85 -18.56 -8.87
CA LYS A 75 2.80 -19.67 -8.75
C LYS A 75 3.97 -19.34 -7.82
N GLU A 76 4.49 -18.12 -7.88
CA GLU A 76 5.60 -17.66 -7.02
C GLU A 76 5.21 -17.63 -5.54
N THR A 77 4.01 -17.16 -5.21
CA THR A 77 3.51 -17.18 -3.84
C THR A 77 3.35 -18.61 -3.33
N CYS A 78 2.83 -19.52 -4.16
CA CYS A 78 2.69 -20.93 -3.80
C CYS A 78 4.04 -21.62 -3.57
N LYS A 79 5.04 -21.34 -4.42
CA LYS A 79 6.43 -21.82 -4.21
C LYS A 79 6.99 -21.32 -2.87
N GLN A 80 6.78 -20.05 -2.54
CA GLN A 80 7.21 -19.49 -1.25
C GLN A 80 6.51 -20.17 -0.07
N TYR A 81 5.21 -20.43 -0.16
CA TYR A 81 4.49 -21.15 0.89
C TYR A 81 5.07 -22.56 1.09
N VAL A 82 5.29 -23.34 0.02
CA VAL A 82 5.90 -24.66 0.10
C VAL A 82 7.29 -24.60 0.74
N ASN A 83 8.11 -23.60 0.37
CA ASN A 83 9.43 -23.42 0.98
C ASN A 83 9.37 -23.15 2.50
N TYR A 84 8.36 -22.40 2.96
CA TYR A 84 8.13 -22.20 4.40
C TYR A 84 7.61 -23.48 5.08
N LEU A 85 6.75 -24.25 4.41
CA LEU A 85 6.17 -25.48 4.96
C LEU A 85 7.17 -26.65 5.09
N ARG A 86 8.31 -26.58 4.38
CA ARG A 86 9.43 -27.51 4.55
C ARG A 86 10.26 -27.28 5.81
N LYS A 87 9.93 -26.23 6.56
CA LYS A 87 10.59 -25.85 7.81
C LYS A 87 9.54 -25.76 8.93
N PRO A 88 9.95 -25.94 10.19
CA PRO A 88 9.07 -25.71 11.32
C PRO A 88 8.43 -24.30 11.27
N LEU A 89 7.28 -24.15 11.92
CA LEU A 89 6.62 -22.86 12.03
C LEU A 89 7.51 -21.86 12.79
N ASP A 90 7.94 -20.83 12.08
CA ASP A 90 8.57 -19.67 12.71
C ASP A 90 7.51 -18.59 12.96
N VAL A 91 7.11 -18.42 14.21
CA VAL A 91 6.10 -17.45 14.65
C VAL A 91 6.55 -15.98 14.50
N ASN A 92 7.85 -15.74 14.36
CA ASN A 92 8.41 -14.42 14.14
C ASN A 92 8.47 -14.04 12.66
N ASN A 93 8.43 -15.02 11.77
CA ASN A 93 8.40 -14.81 10.34
C ASN A 93 6.97 -14.80 9.81
N LYS A 94 6.50 -13.62 9.39
CA LYS A 94 5.15 -13.44 8.84
C LYS A 94 4.84 -14.36 7.64
N GLY A 95 5.83 -14.64 6.79
CA GLY A 95 5.70 -15.54 5.64
C GLY A 95 5.46 -16.98 6.08
N SER A 96 6.25 -17.46 7.06
CA SER A 96 6.05 -18.77 7.69
C SER A 96 4.66 -18.90 8.30
N VAL A 97 4.26 -17.94 9.14
CA VAL A 97 2.93 -17.89 9.78
C VAL A 97 1.80 -17.95 8.74
N LEU A 98 1.91 -17.19 7.65
CA LEU A 98 0.89 -17.19 6.61
C LEU A 98 0.83 -18.52 5.84
N ALA A 99 1.98 -19.12 5.53
CA ALA A 99 2.08 -20.41 4.84
C ALA A 99 1.42 -21.52 5.66
N TRP A 100 1.81 -21.66 6.94
CA TRP A 100 1.26 -22.65 7.84
C TRP A 100 -0.24 -22.46 8.09
N LYS A 101 -0.68 -21.23 8.24
CA LYS A 101 -2.10 -20.91 8.39
C LYS A 101 -2.91 -21.28 7.15
N LYS A 102 -2.36 -21.01 5.95
CA LYS A 102 -2.98 -21.41 4.66
C LYS A 102 -3.03 -22.93 4.50
N TYR A 103 -1.97 -23.62 4.87
CA TYR A 103 -1.88 -25.07 4.80
C TYR A 103 -2.90 -25.75 5.72
N TYR A 104 -2.99 -25.35 7.00
CA TYR A 104 -3.97 -25.93 7.92
C TYR A 104 -5.42 -25.65 7.50
N LYS A 105 -5.69 -24.44 6.98
CA LYS A 105 -7.01 -24.15 6.41
C LYS A 105 -7.34 -25.05 5.22
N TRP A 106 -6.38 -25.30 4.33
CA TRP A 106 -6.53 -26.19 3.19
C TRP A 106 -6.75 -27.64 3.63
N LYS A 107 -6.02 -28.09 4.64
CA LYS A 107 -6.14 -29.45 5.20
C LYS A 107 -7.43 -29.67 5.99
N GLY A 108 -8.17 -28.62 6.32
CA GLY A 108 -9.37 -28.70 7.18
C GLY A 108 -9.06 -28.76 8.67
N ASP A 109 -7.79 -28.61 9.10
CA ASP A 109 -7.37 -28.60 10.50
C ASP A 109 -7.65 -27.20 11.10
N LEU A 110 -8.92 -26.97 11.44
CA LEU A 110 -9.39 -25.67 11.92
C LEU A 110 -8.83 -25.30 13.29
N ASP A 111 -8.50 -26.27 14.13
CA ASP A 111 -7.96 -26.01 15.46
C ASP A 111 -6.55 -25.44 15.36
N LYS A 112 -5.67 -26.06 14.56
CA LYS A 112 -4.32 -25.53 14.29
C LYS A 112 -4.39 -24.19 13.54
N TRP A 113 -5.32 -24.06 12.58
CA TRP A 113 -5.52 -22.79 11.87
C TRP A 113 -5.91 -21.65 12.84
N LYS A 114 -6.79 -21.88 13.81
CA LYS A 114 -7.19 -20.89 14.82
C LYS A 114 -6.07 -20.59 15.83
N ALA A 115 -5.29 -21.61 16.20
CA ALA A 115 -4.18 -21.47 17.14
C ALA A 115 -3.06 -20.55 16.62
N ILE A 116 -2.84 -20.48 15.31
CA ILE A 116 -1.82 -19.63 14.70
C ILE A 116 -2.35 -18.19 14.62
N LYS A 117 -1.78 -17.30 15.44
CA LYS A 117 -2.08 -15.85 15.42
C LYS A 117 -1.12 -15.12 14.47
N THR A 118 -1.68 -14.28 13.59
CA THR A 118 -0.89 -13.41 12.71
C THR A 118 -0.56 -12.11 13.46
N LYS A 119 0.71 -11.76 13.58
CA LYS A 119 1.10 -10.45 14.12
C LYS A 119 0.60 -9.35 13.19
N LYS A 120 -0.03 -8.32 13.74
CA LYS A 120 -0.39 -7.11 12.97
C LYS A 120 0.90 -6.46 12.47
N SER A 121 0.90 -5.97 11.23
CA SER A 121 2.02 -5.17 10.71
C SER A 121 2.04 -3.84 11.44
N GLY A 122 3.23 -3.38 11.83
CA GLY A 122 3.41 -2.02 12.32
C GLY A 122 3.10 -0.98 11.24
N VAL A 123 2.87 0.25 11.66
CA VAL A 123 2.73 1.41 10.77
C VAL A 123 4.13 1.89 10.41
N ASP A 124 4.40 1.98 9.11
CA ASP A 124 5.64 2.55 8.60
C ASP A 124 5.38 4.03 8.26
N LEU A 125 5.85 4.92 9.11
CA LEU A 125 5.64 6.38 8.99
C LEU A 125 6.74 7.07 8.16
N LYS A 126 7.76 6.35 7.68
CA LYS A 126 8.82 6.95 6.88
C LYS A 126 8.26 7.50 5.57
N VAL A 127 8.46 8.81 5.35
CA VAL A 127 8.27 9.52 4.07
C VAL A 127 9.60 10.21 3.77
N PRO A 128 10.17 10.06 2.57
CA PRO A 128 11.40 10.77 2.22
C PRO A 128 11.15 12.28 2.11
N SER A 129 12.19 13.06 2.40
CA SER A 129 12.20 14.50 2.17
C SER A 129 12.42 14.84 0.68
N GLU A 130 12.13 16.07 0.29
CA GLU A 130 12.44 16.56 -1.07
C GLU A 130 13.95 16.50 -1.37
N ALA A 131 14.81 16.73 -0.36
CA ALA A 131 16.25 16.61 -0.51
C ALA A 131 16.68 15.16 -0.83
N GLU A 132 16.09 14.16 -0.14
CA GLU A 132 16.33 12.74 -0.44
C GLU A 132 15.85 12.38 -1.85
N ILE A 133 14.71 12.92 -2.30
CA ILE A 133 14.22 12.69 -3.66
C ILE A 133 15.16 13.29 -4.70
N LYS A 134 15.68 14.50 -4.51
CA LYS A 134 16.69 15.14 -5.38
C LYS A 134 17.99 14.34 -5.43
N GLU A 135 18.46 13.84 -4.29
CA GLU A 135 19.62 12.95 -4.23
C GLU A 135 19.38 11.66 -5.03
N TRP A 136 18.20 11.03 -4.90
CA TRP A 136 17.86 9.84 -5.65
C TRP A 136 17.79 10.10 -7.15
N LEU A 137 17.21 11.24 -7.55
CA LEU A 137 17.18 11.64 -8.96
C LEU A 137 18.60 11.78 -9.54
N THR A 138 19.50 12.41 -8.80
CA THR A 138 20.91 12.53 -9.20
C THR A 138 21.56 11.16 -9.37
N LYS A 139 21.31 10.23 -8.45
CA LYS A 139 21.86 8.86 -8.51
C LYS A 139 21.32 8.03 -9.67
N VAL A 140 20.07 8.23 -10.08
CA VAL A 140 19.49 7.47 -11.20
C VAL A 140 19.78 8.09 -12.57
N LYS A 141 20.22 9.35 -12.61
CA LYS A 141 20.49 10.08 -13.86
C LYS A 141 21.50 9.32 -14.73
N GLY A 142 21.20 9.18 -16.02
CA GLY A 142 22.01 8.45 -16.99
C GLY A 142 21.97 6.92 -16.84
N THR A 143 21.21 6.39 -15.90
CA THR A 143 21.04 4.92 -15.75
C THR A 143 19.84 4.42 -16.54
N LYS A 144 19.78 3.10 -16.79
CA LYS A 144 18.63 2.45 -17.45
C LYS A 144 17.32 2.55 -16.64
N VAL A 145 17.38 2.96 -15.38
CA VAL A 145 16.20 3.11 -14.50
C VAL A 145 15.76 4.57 -14.34
N GLU A 146 16.38 5.52 -15.03
CA GLU A 146 16.02 6.94 -14.92
C GLU A 146 14.56 7.21 -15.32
N THR A 147 14.16 6.79 -16.52
CA THR A 147 12.77 6.96 -16.98
C THR A 147 11.78 6.26 -16.05
N LEU A 148 12.14 5.06 -15.57
CA LEU A 148 11.33 4.33 -14.59
C LEU A 148 11.18 5.12 -13.27
N PHE A 149 12.26 5.70 -12.77
CA PHE A 149 12.22 6.50 -11.55
C PHE A 149 11.35 7.76 -11.73
N LYS A 150 11.54 8.48 -12.86
CA LYS A 150 10.70 9.64 -13.20
C LYS A 150 9.23 9.27 -13.25
N LEU A 151 8.87 8.20 -13.95
CA LEU A 151 7.50 7.70 -14.02
C LEU A 151 6.92 7.37 -12.64
N LEU A 152 7.69 6.73 -11.77
CA LEU A 152 7.27 6.43 -10.39
C LEU A 152 7.02 7.70 -9.57
N LEU A 153 7.88 8.70 -9.72
CA LEU A 153 7.77 9.97 -9.01
C LEU A 153 6.58 10.81 -9.52
N GLU A 154 6.36 10.83 -10.80
CA GLU A 154 5.29 11.60 -11.43
C GLU A 154 3.90 11.01 -11.16
N SER A 155 3.79 9.68 -11.17
CA SER A 155 2.49 8.98 -11.07
C SER A 155 2.18 8.39 -9.70
N GLY A 156 3.19 8.15 -8.87
CA GLY A 156 3.00 7.41 -7.62
C GLY A 156 2.54 5.96 -7.78
N ILE A 157 2.54 5.37 -8.98
CA ILE A 157 2.14 3.97 -9.22
C ILE A 157 3.15 2.98 -8.64
N ARG A 158 2.80 1.71 -8.57
CA ARG A 158 3.71 0.67 -8.05
C ARG A 158 4.78 0.32 -9.08
N LEU A 159 5.97 -0.07 -8.59
CA LEU A 159 7.08 -0.52 -9.45
C LEU A 159 6.64 -1.56 -10.51
N THR A 160 5.76 -2.49 -10.15
CA THR A 160 5.27 -3.51 -11.10
C THR A 160 4.44 -2.90 -12.22
N GLU A 161 3.68 -1.86 -11.92
CA GLU A 161 2.83 -1.12 -12.86
C GLU A 161 3.71 -0.28 -13.79
N ALA A 162 4.69 0.44 -13.24
CA ALA A 162 5.63 1.24 -14.03
C ALA A 162 6.47 0.39 -14.98
N VAL A 163 6.98 -0.76 -14.51
CA VAL A 163 7.69 -1.72 -15.38
C VAL A 163 6.79 -2.23 -16.50
N LYS A 164 5.50 -2.51 -16.23
CA LYS A 164 4.55 -2.92 -17.25
C LYS A 164 4.32 -1.82 -18.28
N VAL A 165 4.08 -0.58 -17.84
CA VAL A 165 3.94 0.57 -18.75
C VAL A 165 5.14 0.67 -19.70
N LEU A 166 6.36 0.69 -19.16
CA LEU A 166 7.55 0.83 -20.00
C LEU A 166 7.80 -0.33 -20.96
N ASN A 167 7.39 -1.55 -20.61
CA ASN A 167 7.56 -2.71 -21.50
C ASN A 167 6.49 -2.80 -22.59
N GLU A 168 5.28 -2.35 -22.28
CA GLU A 168 4.12 -2.49 -23.18
C GLU A 168 3.67 -1.16 -23.78
N TYR A 169 4.38 -0.06 -23.53
CA TYR A 169 4.03 1.27 -23.99
C TYR A 169 3.66 1.29 -25.48
N ASP A 170 2.48 1.85 -25.77
CA ASP A 170 2.01 2.13 -27.12
C ASP A 170 1.49 3.59 -27.15
N PRO A 171 2.00 4.47 -28.03
CA PRO A 171 1.54 5.85 -28.12
C PRO A 171 0.03 6.00 -28.40
N LYS A 172 -0.63 4.97 -28.94
CA LYS A 172 -2.07 4.98 -29.18
C LYS A 172 -2.91 4.98 -27.90
N ASP A 173 -2.33 4.46 -26.81
CA ASP A 173 -2.95 4.41 -25.50
C ASP A 173 -2.63 5.65 -24.64
N GLU A 174 -2.00 6.68 -25.23
CA GLU A 174 -1.61 7.90 -24.54
C GLU A 174 -2.48 9.09 -24.95
N MET A 175 -3.02 9.79 -23.97
CA MET A 175 -3.73 11.05 -24.13
C MET A 175 -2.77 12.20 -23.78
N SER A 176 -2.62 13.17 -24.67
CA SER A 176 -1.83 14.39 -24.42
C SER A 176 -2.71 15.47 -23.81
N GLU A 177 -2.27 16.05 -22.70
CA GLU A 177 -2.82 17.26 -22.08
C GLU A 177 -1.80 18.40 -22.23
N ASN A 178 -2.17 19.63 -21.89
CA ASN A 178 -1.30 20.81 -22.15
C ASN A 178 0.12 20.71 -21.56
N SER A 179 0.29 20.03 -20.43
CA SER A 179 1.58 19.99 -19.70
C SER A 179 1.97 18.62 -19.16
N TYR A 180 1.22 17.58 -19.49
CA TYR A 180 1.41 16.21 -19.04
C TYR A 180 0.70 15.23 -19.98
N TYR A 181 0.93 13.94 -19.74
CA TYR A 181 0.31 12.84 -20.49
C TYR A 181 -0.45 11.92 -19.55
N ILE A 182 -1.43 11.20 -20.10
CA ILE A 182 -2.21 10.18 -19.39
C ILE A 182 -2.17 8.90 -20.20
N TYR A 183 -1.47 7.89 -19.71
CA TYR A 183 -1.41 6.58 -20.36
C TYR A 183 -2.54 5.67 -19.87
N ILE A 184 -3.26 5.03 -20.78
CA ILE A 184 -4.38 4.11 -20.50
C ILE A 184 -3.79 2.73 -20.24
N LEU A 185 -3.58 2.36 -18.96
CA LEU A 185 -3.01 1.07 -18.60
C LEU A 185 -4.08 -0.03 -18.46
N ASN A 186 -5.22 0.29 -17.89
CA ASN A 186 -6.37 -0.59 -17.65
C ASN A 186 -5.98 -2.03 -17.23
N TRP A 187 -5.11 -2.16 -16.23
CA TRP A 187 -4.54 -3.42 -15.81
C TRP A 187 -4.95 -3.82 -14.40
N SER A 188 -5.20 -5.12 -14.22
CA SER A 188 -5.57 -5.72 -12.93
C SER A 188 -4.58 -6.79 -12.50
N ARG A 189 -4.25 -6.81 -11.20
CA ARG A 189 -3.47 -7.86 -10.58
C ARG A 189 -4.05 -8.22 -9.21
N GLY A 190 -4.78 -9.33 -9.13
CA GLY A 190 -5.54 -9.70 -7.95
C GLY A 190 -6.60 -8.65 -7.64
N SER A 191 -6.59 -8.11 -6.42
CA SER A 191 -7.52 -7.05 -6.00
C SER A 191 -7.08 -5.63 -6.40
N LYS A 192 -5.95 -5.48 -7.10
CA LYS A 192 -5.39 -4.18 -7.48
C LYS A 192 -5.69 -3.91 -8.94
N ARG A 193 -6.24 -2.73 -9.22
CA ARG A 193 -6.52 -2.28 -10.58
C ARG A 193 -6.01 -0.86 -10.78
N VAL A 194 -5.36 -0.60 -11.91
CA VAL A 194 -4.90 0.71 -12.37
C VAL A 194 -5.53 0.98 -13.71
N PHE A 195 -6.16 2.14 -13.84
CA PHE A 195 -6.81 2.53 -15.09
C PHE A 195 -5.90 3.44 -15.91
N TYR A 196 -5.33 4.46 -15.27
CA TYR A 196 -4.58 5.53 -15.90
C TYR A 196 -3.25 5.74 -15.18
N VAL A 197 -2.27 6.23 -15.91
CA VAL A 197 -0.95 6.62 -15.39
C VAL A 197 -0.64 8.02 -15.86
N PHE A 198 -0.50 8.93 -14.92
CA PHE A 198 -0.21 10.34 -15.17
C PHE A 198 1.30 10.55 -15.18
N HIS A 199 1.82 11.24 -16.21
CA HIS A 199 3.26 11.51 -16.32
C HIS A 199 3.54 12.75 -17.15
N THR A 200 4.76 13.28 -17.03
CA THR A 200 5.26 14.42 -17.80
C THR A 200 6.46 14.03 -18.68
N THR A 201 7.22 13.03 -18.24
CA THR A 201 8.35 12.50 -19.01
C THR A 201 7.86 11.78 -20.25
N PRO A 202 8.34 12.09 -21.46
CA PRO A 202 8.04 11.33 -22.65
C PRO A 202 8.44 9.86 -22.48
N LEU A 203 7.51 8.95 -22.78
CA LEU A 203 7.74 7.52 -22.63
C LEU A 203 8.14 6.88 -23.95
N GLN A 204 8.90 5.82 -23.85
CA GLN A 204 9.20 4.90 -24.94
C GLN A 204 9.28 3.48 -24.39
N ARG A 205 9.09 2.49 -25.27
CA ARG A 205 9.16 1.09 -24.88
C ARG A 205 10.58 0.75 -24.43
N GLN A 206 10.70 0.14 -23.24
CA GLN A 206 11.96 -0.29 -22.63
C GLN A 206 11.88 -1.73 -22.19
N GLY A 207 12.84 -2.56 -22.58
CA GLY A 207 12.95 -3.95 -22.13
C GLY A 207 13.52 -4.03 -20.71
N ILE A 208 12.74 -3.69 -19.68
CA ILE A 208 13.18 -3.70 -18.28
C ILE A 208 12.43 -4.77 -17.48
N THR A 209 13.14 -5.63 -16.74
CA THR A 209 12.48 -6.60 -15.87
C THR A 209 12.28 -6.06 -14.46
N TYR A 210 11.22 -6.51 -13.78
CA TYR A 210 10.95 -6.12 -12.39
C TYR A 210 12.14 -6.41 -11.46
N ASN A 211 12.77 -7.58 -11.59
CA ASN A 211 13.90 -7.97 -10.73
C ASN A 211 15.13 -7.10 -10.99
N TYR A 212 15.42 -6.77 -12.24
CA TYR A 212 16.49 -5.85 -12.59
C TYR A 212 16.23 -4.46 -12.01
N ALA A 213 15.06 -3.89 -12.28
CA ALA A 213 14.67 -2.58 -11.78
C ALA A 213 14.75 -2.50 -10.25
N LYS A 214 14.18 -3.48 -9.55
CA LYS A 214 14.24 -3.58 -8.09
C LYS A 214 15.68 -3.63 -7.57
N LYS A 215 16.53 -4.47 -8.19
CA LYS A 215 17.93 -4.63 -7.79
C LYS A 215 18.71 -3.33 -7.96
N VAL A 216 18.61 -2.69 -9.13
CA VAL A 216 19.34 -1.45 -9.43
C VAL A 216 18.89 -0.31 -8.53
N LEU A 217 17.57 -0.08 -8.40
CA LEU A 217 17.05 0.96 -7.50
C LEU A 217 17.52 0.74 -6.06
N HIS A 218 17.48 -0.50 -5.55
CA HIS A 218 17.98 -0.81 -4.21
C HIS A 218 19.47 -0.55 -4.06
N GLN A 219 20.30 -0.88 -5.05
CA GLN A 219 21.75 -0.57 -5.06
C GLN A 219 22.03 0.93 -5.03
N LEU A 220 21.15 1.74 -5.62
CA LEU A 220 21.22 3.21 -5.60
C LEU A 220 20.62 3.81 -4.31
N GLY A 221 20.13 2.98 -3.37
CA GLY A 221 19.49 3.42 -2.14
C GLY A 221 18.05 3.93 -2.35
N VAL A 222 17.46 3.65 -3.51
CA VAL A 222 16.09 4.08 -3.85
C VAL A 222 15.09 2.99 -3.50
N GLU A 223 14.12 3.32 -2.66
CA GLU A 223 13.04 2.41 -2.28
C GLU A 223 11.71 2.84 -2.92
N PRO A 224 11.23 2.18 -3.98
CA PRO A 224 10.03 2.59 -4.74
C PRO A 224 8.77 2.80 -3.91
N LYS A 225 8.62 2.04 -2.80
CA LYS A 225 7.47 2.22 -1.90
C LYS A 225 7.46 3.59 -1.22
N TYR A 226 8.64 4.18 -0.99
CA TYR A 226 8.75 5.50 -0.36
C TYR A 226 8.54 6.62 -1.37
N LEU A 227 8.90 6.44 -2.65
CA LEU A 227 8.49 7.36 -3.72
C LEU A 227 6.97 7.51 -3.75
N ARG A 228 6.24 6.38 -3.71
CA ARG A 228 4.77 6.40 -3.71
C ARG A 228 4.20 7.11 -2.48
N LYS A 229 4.81 6.93 -1.28
CA LYS A 229 4.38 7.67 -0.08
C LYS A 229 4.64 9.16 -0.22
N PHE A 230 5.78 9.51 -0.80
CA PHE A 230 6.14 10.90 -1.06
C PHE A 230 5.15 11.57 -2.01
N VAL A 231 4.84 10.93 -3.15
CA VAL A 231 3.85 11.45 -4.13
C VAL A 231 2.50 11.66 -3.47
N ALA A 232 1.98 10.66 -2.72
CA ALA A 232 0.71 10.79 -2.02
C ALA A 232 0.71 11.97 -1.03
N THR A 233 1.78 12.09 -0.23
CA THR A 233 1.91 13.17 0.75
C THR A 233 1.95 14.53 0.05
N LYS A 234 2.75 14.66 -1.01
CA LYS A 234 2.88 15.90 -1.75
C LYS A 234 1.58 16.33 -2.45
N LEU A 235 0.86 15.40 -3.07
CA LEU A 235 -0.45 15.68 -3.66
C LEU A 235 -1.44 16.18 -2.60
N LEU A 236 -1.47 15.56 -1.41
CA LEU A 236 -2.31 16.02 -0.29
C LEU A 236 -1.92 17.41 0.20
N GLU A 237 -0.61 17.71 0.34
CA GLU A 237 -0.09 19.05 0.71
C GLU A 237 -0.50 20.11 -0.31
N LEU A 238 -0.59 19.76 -1.59
CA LEU A 238 -1.06 20.63 -2.67
C LEU A 238 -2.59 20.74 -2.74
N GLY A 239 -3.32 20.18 -1.78
CA GLY A 239 -4.78 20.29 -1.68
C GLY A 239 -5.56 19.33 -2.58
N VAL A 240 -4.91 18.29 -3.11
CA VAL A 240 -5.61 17.26 -3.89
C VAL A 240 -6.40 16.36 -2.94
N PRO A 241 -7.72 16.15 -3.16
CA PRO A 241 -8.53 15.26 -2.34
C PRO A 241 -7.98 13.83 -2.31
N GLY A 242 -8.06 13.16 -1.16
CA GLY A 242 -7.47 11.83 -0.96
C GLY A 242 -7.96 10.76 -1.94
N GLU A 243 -9.22 10.81 -2.34
CA GLU A 243 -9.80 9.90 -3.34
C GLU A 243 -9.17 10.10 -4.73
N ILE A 244 -8.82 11.34 -5.07
CA ILE A 244 -8.14 11.67 -6.33
C ILE A 244 -6.67 11.25 -6.27
N VAL A 245 -6.02 11.44 -5.11
CA VAL A 245 -4.66 10.91 -4.87
C VAL A 245 -4.64 9.39 -5.06
N ASP A 246 -5.58 8.67 -4.45
CA ASP A 246 -5.70 7.22 -4.61
C ASP A 246 -5.91 6.83 -6.08
N PHE A 247 -6.72 7.58 -6.82
CA PHE A 247 -6.95 7.32 -8.24
C PHE A 247 -5.69 7.56 -9.09
N ILE A 248 -4.99 8.68 -8.90
CA ILE A 248 -3.74 9.00 -9.61
C ILE A 248 -2.70 7.92 -9.34
N GLU A 249 -2.56 7.48 -8.08
CA GLU A 249 -1.65 6.40 -7.70
C GLU A 249 -2.09 4.99 -8.18
N GLY A 250 -3.23 4.84 -8.83
CA GLY A 250 -3.74 3.55 -9.27
C GLY A 250 -4.20 2.67 -8.10
N ARG A 251 -4.94 3.24 -7.15
CA ARG A 251 -5.70 2.50 -6.15
C ARG A 251 -7.16 2.44 -6.56
N THR A 252 -7.80 1.31 -6.33
CA THR A 252 -9.23 1.19 -6.53
C THR A 252 -9.94 1.87 -5.36
N PRO A 253 -10.85 2.82 -5.60
CA PRO A 253 -11.62 3.44 -4.54
C PRO A 253 -12.39 2.42 -3.71
N SER A 254 -12.39 2.58 -2.39
CA SER A 254 -13.10 1.68 -1.46
C SER A 254 -14.53 2.14 -1.18
N GLN A 255 -14.79 3.45 -1.26
CA GLN A 255 -16.10 4.03 -0.98
C GLN A 255 -17.03 3.90 -2.19
N ILE A 256 -18.32 3.61 -1.92
CA ILE A 256 -19.35 3.43 -2.95
C ILE A 256 -19.53 4.69 -3.78
N LEU A 257 -19.60 5.86 -3.13
CA LEU A 257 -19.73 7.16 -3.80
C LEU A 257 -18.62 7.38 -4.84
N THR A 258 -17.38 7.24 -4.41
CA THR A 258 -16.20 7.45 -5.25
C THR A 258 -16.13 6.44 -6.41
N LYS A 259 -16.52 5.19 -6.14
CA LYS A 259 -16.42 4.11 -7.12
C LYS A 259 -17.45 4.19 -8.24
N HIS A 260 -18.65 4.70 -7.95
CA HIS A 260 -19.80 4.61 -8.86
C HIS A 260 -20.37 5.95 -9.34
N TYR A 261 -20.10 7.05 -8.63
CA TYR A 261 -20.76 8.31 -8.90
C TYR A 261 -19.81 9.47 -9.24
N LEU A 262 -18.51 9.34 -8.99
CA LEU A 262 -17.56 10.40 -9.30
C LEU A 262 -16.83 10.13 -10.62
N ASP A 263 -16.76 11.14 -11.46
CA ASP A 263 -15.84 11.16 -12.61
C ASP A 263 -14.42 11.47 -12.14
N LEU A 264 -13.73 10.41 -11.69
CA LEU A 264 -12.39 10.51 -11.13
C LEU A 264 -11.35 10.98 -12.16
N LEU A 265 -11.54 10.68 -13.44
CA LEU A 265 -10.61 11.11 -14.48
C LEU A 265 -10.69 12.62 -14.67
N THR A 266 -11.89 13.17 -14.82
CA THR A 266 -12.09 14.63 -14.93
C THR A 266 -11.58 15.36 -13.69
N LEU A 267 -11.82 14.83 -12.50
CA LEU A 267 -11.29 15.42 -11.28
C LEU A 267 -9.77 15.33 -11.21
N ALA A 268 -9.17 14.20 -11.58
CA ALA A 268 -7.71 14.07 -11.62
C ALA A 268 -7.08 15.04 -12.63
N LYS A 269 -7.67 15.21 -13.81
CA LYS A 269 -7.26 16.24 -14.81
C LYS A 269 -7.29 17.66 -14.25
N LYS A 270 -8.23 17.97 -13.36
CA LYS A 270 -8.32 19.28 -12.71
C LYS A 270 -7.19 19.50 -11.70
N TYR A 271 -6.81 18.50 -10.93
CA TYR A 271 -5.87 18.65 -9.82
C TYR A 271 -4.41 18.35 -10.19
N TYR A 272 -4.16 17.40 -11.09
CA TYR A 272 -2.80 16.97 -11.44
C TYR A 272 -1.90 18.10 -11.97
N PRO A 273 -2.37 19.11 -12.71
CA PRO A 273 -1.56 20.26 -13.14
C PRO A 273 -0.87 21.01 -11.99
N THR A 274 -1.47 21.05 -10.80
CA THR A 274 -0.83 21.67 -9.61
C THR A 274 0.43 20.89 -9.21
N TYR A 275 0.37 19.57 -9.26
CA TYR A 275 1.53 18.71 -9.01
C TYR A 275 2.61 18.85 -10.09
N VAL A 276 2.20 18.93 -11.36
CA VAL A 276 3.14 19.21 -12.50
C VAL A 276 3.86 20.53 -12.31
N SER A 277 3.14 21.58 -11.90
CA SER A 277 3.73 22.90 -11.63
C SER A 277 4.76 22.83 -10.50
N TRP A 278 4.47 22.09 -9.45
CA TRP A 278 5.42 21.85 -8.36
C TRP A 278 6.64 21.02 -8.82
N LEU A 279 6.46 19.95 -9.62
CA LEU A 279 7.56 19.17 -10.20
C LEU A 279 8.53 20.07 -11.00
N LYS A 280 8.02 21.02 -11.78
CA LYS A 280 8.84 21.98 -12.54
C LYS A 280 9.66 22.92 -11.62
N GLN A 281 9.08 23.34 -10.49
CA GLN A 281 9.77 24.25 -9.55
C GLN A 281 10.97 23.62 -8.85
N ILE A 282 10.95 22.30 -8.66
CA ILE A 282 12.05 21.58 -8.00
C ILE A 282 13.10 21.06 -8.98
N GLU A 283 13.05 21.51 -10.24
CA GLU A 283 14.03 21.16 -11.29
C GLU A 283 14.14 19.64 -11.55
N PHE A 284 13.00 18.95 -11.58
CA PHE A 284 12.95 17.51 -11.91
C PHE A 284 13.13 17.22 -13.42
N PHE A 285 13.19 18.23 -14.26
CA PHE A 285 13.26 18.13 -15.73
C PHE A 285 14.55 18.69 -16.32
#